data_604165599166614daf8ac5d34d8a88a0
#
_entry.id   604165599166614daf8ac5d34d8a88a0
#
_cell.length_a   1.000
_cell.length_b   1.000
_cell.length_c   1.000
_cell.angle_alpha   90.00
_cell.angle_beta   90.00
_cell.angle_gamma   90.00
#
_symmetry.space_group_name_H-M   'P 1'
#
loop_
_entity.id
_entity.type
_entity.pdbx_description
1 polymer ?
#
loop_
_entity_poly.entity_id
_entity_poly.type
_entity_poly.pdbx_seq_one_letter_code
_entity_poly.pdbx_strand_id
1 'polypeptide(L)'
;MKLVIAEKPSVALSIAKVLEANDKKDGYVEGNGYKVSWCVGHLIQMANPDAYDSRYAKWNMEDLPIFPKEYKYEVTKATKKQFSILKKLMNESSVDTIINACDAGREGEAIFRLVYTEATCKKKVKRLWISSMEDSAIKEGFSHLRDGSEYNSLFASAQARAIADWLVGMNISRLYSCLYQQNYSVGRVQTPTLAMIVKRGDEIAHFKKEKYYTVELLTDGFSLSSERIDDIERAKRLKNKVGNTIQVSDVTQKEKTTNPELPFDLTTLQRECNKFFGYSAKQTLDYAQSLYEKKFITYPRTDSRCLTEDMITSTVNNILGKNDFDTGRIKMVFNSKKVTDHHAIIPTISSLQEDLSKLPESEAKVYRLILNKLHASLGYPLKESLTKVVAEVEGFSFSCTGKVIIEEGFTKYLKAYKAKKSEELVLPSVSSGDILHLESSELREKYTAAPKHYTEDTLLKAMELAGTEMIDKAVEVERRGLGTPATRAGVIENLIYKGFVERDKKNLLATHKGINLITIVAEKFKSAETTAKWEMELSDIASGKESKEAFLRRIEKEIQSLVEQYRNSI
;
A
#
# COMPACT_ATOMS: atom_id res chain seq x y z
N MET A 1 -10.67 35.42 17.76
CA MET A 1 -11.20 34.44 16.76
C MET A 1 -10.24 33.27 16.63
N LYS A 2 -10.74 32.07 16.29
CA LYS A 2 -9.90 30.89 16.04
C LYS A 2 -9.70 30.70 14.53
N LEU A 3 -8.45 30.47 14.11
CA LEU A 3 -8.13 30.13 12.71
C LEU A 3 -7.93 28.64 12.57
N VAL A 4 -8.77 27.98 11.76
CA VAL A 4 -8.65 26.56 11.42
C VAL A 4 -7.96 26.43 10.08
N ILE A 5 -6.96 25.55 9.98
CA ILE A 5 -6.22 25.31 8.73
C ILE A 5 -6.31 23.83 8.40
N ALA A 6 -6.99 23.51 7.31
CA ALA A 6 -7.12 22.17 6.77
C ALA A 6 -6.07 21.91 5.67
N GLU A 7 -5.86 20.65 5.31
CA GLU A 7 -4.93 20.27 4.24
C GLU A 7 -5.44 20.62 2.84
N LYS A 8 -6.78 20.62 2.66
CA LYS A 8 -7.42 20.81 1.36
C LYS A 8 -8.68 21.67 1.46
N PRO A 9 -9.06 22.35 0.36
CA PRO A 9 -10.27 23.18 0.32
C PRO A 9 -11.55 22.41 0.68
N SER A 10 -11.73 21.19 0.17
CA SER A 10 -12.92 20.36 0.42
C SER A 10 -13.09 20.03 1.91
N VAL A 11 -12.00 19.69 2.59
CA VAL A 11 -11.97 19.42 4.04
C VAL A 11 -12.30 20.70 4.83
N ALA A 12 -11.68 21.83 4.46
CA ALA A 12 -11.95 23.13 5.08
C ALA A 12 -13.43 23.53 4.99
N LEU A 13 -14.04 23.38 3.81
CA LEU A 13 -15.45 23.69 3.60
C LEU A 13 -16.39 22.79 4.40
N SER A 14 -16.05 21.51 4.56
CA SER A 14 -16.81 20.59 5.42
C SER A 14 -16.73 21.01 6.90
N ILE A 15 -15.53 21.38 7.37
CA ILE A 15 -15.35 21.89 8.73
C ILE A 15 -16.07 23.24 8.91
N ALA A 16 -15.95 24.17 7.97
CA ALA A 16 -16.61 25.47 8.03
C ALA A 16 -18.13 25.34 8.16
N LYS A 17 -18.73 24.41 7.41
CA LYS A 17 -20.17 24.12 7.51
C LYS A 17 -20.57 23.68 8.90
N VAL A 18 -19.81 22.78 9.52
CA VAL A 18 -20.09 22.26 10.88
C VAL A 18 -19.91 23.33 11.95
N LEU A 19 -18.97 24.26 11.74
CA LEU A 19 -18.72 25.40 12.64
C LEU A 19 -19.62 26.59 12.36
N GLU A 20 -20.54 26.50 11.40
CA GLU A 20 -21.44 27.57 10.97
C GLU A 20 -20.69 28.83 10.46
N ALA A 21 -19.49 28.64 9.94
CA ALA A 21 -18.74 29.68 9.26
C ALA A 21 -19.18 29.73 7.78
N ASN A 22 -20.00 30.73 7.40
CA ASN A 22 -20.69 30.72 6.11
C ASN A 22 -20.28 31.87 5.16
N ASP A 23 -19.54 32.87 5.65
CA ASP A 23 -19.12 34.03 4.86
C ASP A 23 -17.86 33.69 4.06
N LYS A 24 -18.01 33.46 2.76
CA LYS A 24 -16.95 33.09 1.85
C LYS A 24 -16.08 34.28 1.47
N LYS A 25 -14.79 34.15 1.62
CA LYS A 25 -13.75 35.08 1.23
C LYS A 25 -12.76 34.43 0.26
N ASP A 26 -11.84 35.23 -0.30
CA ASP A 26 -10.76 34.68 -1.13
C ASP A 26 -9.78 33.88 -0.29
N GLY A 27 -9.80 32.57 -0.46
CA GLY A 27 -8.92 31.59 0.22
C GLY A 27 -9.32 31.20 1.64
N TYR A 28 -10.48 31.60 2.16
CA TYR A 28 -11.01 31.18 3.46
C TYR A 28 -12.52 31.42 3.59
N VAL A 29 -13.09 30.91 4.67
CA VAL A 29 -14.48 31.14 5.06
C VAL A 29 -14.50 31.64 6.50
N GLU A 30 -15.35 32.60 6.86
CA GLU A 30 -15.45 33.10 8.23
C GLU A 30 -16.89 33.11 8.75
N GLY A 31 -17.04 33.06 10.06
CA GLY A 31 -18.31 33.12 10.78
C GLY A 31 -18.22 32.44 12.13
N ASN A 32 -19.17 32.73 12.99
CA ASN A 32 -19.33 32.09 14.32
C ASN A 32 -18.03 32.03 15.16
N GLY A 33 -17.20 33.08 15.09
CA GLY A 33 -15.93 33.16 15.84
C GLY A 33 -14.76 32.39 15.21
N TYR A 34 -14.94 31.80 14.03
CA TYR A 34 -13.94 31.06 13.30
C TYR A 34 -13.59 31.69 11.96
N LYS A 35 -12.34 31.53 11.56
CA LYS A 35 -11.85 31.62 10.18
C LYS A 35 -11.36 30.24 9.78
N VAL A 36 -11.82 29.70 8.67
CA VAL A 36 -11.45 28.37 8.18
C VAL A 36 -10.77 28.52 6.84
N SER A 37 -9.49 28.19 6.77
CA SER A 37 -8.68 28.26 5.56
C SER A 37 -8.04 26.90 5.30
N TRP A 38 -7.24 26.79 4.25
CA TRP A 38 -6.70 25.51 3.78
C TRP A 38 -5.33 25.66 3.15
N CYS A 39 -4.59 24.58 3.18
CA CYS A 39 -3.49 24.32 2.28
C CYS A 39 -4.02 23.72 0.97
N VAL A 40 -3.16 23.52 -0.01
CA VAL A 40 -3.46 22.79 -1.25
C VAL A 40 -2.47 21.64 -1.41
N GLY A 41 -2.30 20.87 -0.33
CA GLY A 41 -1.19 19.97 -0.12
C GLY A 41 0.05 20.74 0.37
N HIS A 42 1.24 20.33 -0.01
CA HIS A 42 2.48 21.03 0.36
C HIS A 42 2.58 22.40 -0.32
N LEU A 43 2.51 23.48 0.47
CA LEU A 43 2.77 24.84 0.00
C LEU A 43 4.26 25.17 0.03
N ILE A 44 4.98 24.48 0.87
CA ILE A 44 6.39 24.71 1.19
C ILE A 44 7.16 23.44 0.92
N GLN A 45 8.30 23.57 0.28
CA GLN A 45 9.23 22.49 -0.02
C GLN A 45 10.63 22.83 0.47
N MET A 46 11.50 21.85 0.58
CA MET A 46 12.91 22.10 0.81
C MET A 46 13.52 22.79 -0.41
N ALA A 47 14.36 23.79 -0.16
CA ALA A 47 15.01 24.52 -1.22
C ALA A 47 15.98 23.62 -2.01
N ASN A 48 16.14 23.93 -3.30
CA ASN A 48 17.11 23.27 -4.13
C ASN A 48 18.55 23.64 -3.71
N PRO A 49 19.57 22.84 -4.06
CA PRO A 49 20.95 23.12 -3.70
C PRO A 49 21.48 24.50 -4.12
N ASP A 50 21.04 25.03 -5.24
CA ASP A 50 21.42 26.36 -5.75
C ASP A 50 20.94 27.53 -4.87
N ALA A 51 19.94 27.31 -4.02
CA ALA A 51 19.53 28.29 -3.02
C ALA A 51 20.52 28.43 -1.85
N TYR A 52 21.43 27.47 -1.68
CA TYR A 52 22.50 27.50 -0.66
C TYR A 52 23.80 28.12 -1.23
N ASP A 53 24.16 27.72 -2.46
CA ASP A 53 25.29 28.23 -3.19
C ASP A 53 25.02 28.09 -4.70
N SER A 54 25.22 29.17 -5.46
CA SER A 54 24.96 29.20 -6.91
C SER A 54 25.80 28.20 -7.71
N ARG A 55 26.97 27.75 -7.20
CA ARG A 55 27.77 26.68 -7.81
C ARG A 55 27.00 25.38 -7.96
N TYR A 56 26.08 25.10 -7.05
CA TYR A 56 25.25 23.89 -7.07
C TYR A 56 24.14 23.89 -8.14
N ALA A 57 23.99 24.98 -8.91
CA ALA A 57 23.07 25.01 -10.05
C ALA A 57 23.47 24.00 -11.14
N LYS A 58 24.78 23.79 -11.33
CA LYS A 58 25.32 22.74 -12.20
C LYS A 58 25.72 21.53 -11.37
N TRP A 59 25.57 20.36 -11.96
CA TRP A 59 25.97 19.14 -11.30
C TRP A 59 27.45 18.88 -11.59
N ASN A 60 28.26 18.94 -10.55
CA ASN A 60 29.69 18.72 -10.62
C ASN A 60 30.12 17.77 -9.49
N MET A 61 31.01 16.83 -9.79
CA MET A 61 31.53 15.87 -8.84
C MET A 61 32.33 16.52 -7.70
N GLU A 62 33.04 17.60 -8.00
CA GLU A 62 33.85 18.33 -7.02
C GLU A 62 33.03 19.01 -5.91
N ASP A 63 31.75 19.31 -6.21
CA ASP A 63 30.84 19.95 -5.28
C ASP A 63 30.17 19.01 -4.29
N LEU A 64 30.39 17.69 -4.42
CA LEU A 64 29.81 16.68 -3.53
C LEU A 64 30.76 16.38 -2.36
N PRO A 65 30.24 16.02 -1.17
CA PRO A 65 28.82 16.01 -0.82
C PRO A 65 28.29 17.40 -0.46
N ILE A 66 26.99 17.62 -0.67
CA ILE A 66 26.28 18.84 -0.30
C ILE A 66 25.59 18.63 1.05
N PHE A 67 26.12 19.25 2.11
CA PHE A 67 25.57 19.22 3.47
C PHE A 67 25.32 20.65 3.97
N PRO A 68 24.09 21.18 3.83
CA PRO A 68 23.75 22.48 4.35
C PRO A 68 23.86 22.54 5.87
N LYS A 69 24.43 23.61 6.43
CA LYS A 69 24.44 23.83 7.88
C LYS A 69 23.03 24.05 8.43
N GLU A 70 22.20 24.75 7.67
CA GLU A 70 20.80 24.98 7.97
C GLU A 70 19.96 24.67 6.73
N TYR A 71 18.89 23.91 6.89
CA TYR A 71 17.99 23.56 5.78
C TYR A 71 17.02 24.68 5.51
N LYS A 72 17.03 25.19 4.29
CA LYS A 72 16.13 26.24 3.80
C LYS A 72 14.87 25.66 3.21
N TYR A 73 13.80 26.37 3.40
CA TYR A 73 12.50 26.04 2.82
C TYR A 73 12.02 27.18 1.92
N GLU A 74 11.24 26.88 0.91
CA GLU A 74 10.71 27.85 -0.02
C GLU A 74 9.25 27.59 -0.34
N VAL A 75 8.48 28.66 -0.51
CA VAL A 75 7.09 28.59 -0.97
C VAL A 75 7.07 28.27 -2.45
N THR A 76 6.34 27.22 -2.84
CA THR A 76 6.23 26.84 -4.25
C THR A 76 5.54 27.94 -5.05
N LYS A 77 5.98 28.17 -6.29
CA LYS A 77 5.43 29.24 -7.16
C LYS A 77 3.92 29.11 -7.34
N ALA A 78 3.43 27.88 -7.51
CA ALA A 78 2.01 27.59 -7.74
C ALA A 78 1.11 27.91 -6.54
N THR A 79 1.64 27.86 -5.31
CA THR A 79 0.86 28.00 -4.07
C THR A 79 1.07 29.33 -3.36
N LYS A 80 1.88 30.24 -3.94
CA LYS A 80 2.28 31.52 -3.34
C LYS A 80 1.09 32.39 -2.92
N LYS A 81 0.01 32.40 -3.72
CA LYS A 81 -1.22 33.14 -3.39
C LYS A 81 -1.83 32.62 -2.09
N GLN A 82 -2.06 31.32 -2.00
CA GLN A 82 -2.69 30.72 -0.82
C GLN A 82 -1.81 30.84 0.42
N PHE A 83 -0.50 30.68 0.28
CA PHE A 83 0.43 30.91 1.38
C PHE A 83 0.35 32.36 1.90
N SER A 84 0.27 33.35 1.02
CA SER A 84 0.15 34.77 1.41
C SER A 84 -1.13 35.02 2.21
N ILE A 85 -2.25 34.40 1.83
CA ILE A 85 -3.51 34.45 2.58
C ILE A 85 -3.34 33.85 3.97
N LEU A 86 -2.79 32.62 4.06
CA LEU A 86 -2.54 31.95 5.34
C LEU A 86 -1.62 32.78 6.25
N LYS A 87 -0.53 33.31 5.71
CA LYS A 87 0.41 34.18 6.46
C LYS A 87 -0.29 35.42 7.04
N LYS A 88 -1.15 36.06 6.25
CA LYS A 88 -1.94 37.21 6.70
C LYS A 88 -2.89 36.79 7.83
N LEU A 89 -3.69 35.75 7.63
CA LEU A 89 -4.66 35.27 8.62
C LEU A 89 -4.00 34.81 9.93
N MET A 90 -2.89 34.06 9.84
CA MET A 90 -2.15 33.59 11.03
C MET A 90 -1.62 34.76 11.88
N ASN A 91 -1.28 35.89 11.28
CA ASN A 91 -0.71 37.05 11.98
C ASN A 91 -1.73 38.14 12.30
N GLU A 92 -3.00 37.97 11.90
CA GLU A 92 -4.04 38.94 12.14
C GLU A 92 -4.34 39.08 13.65
N SER A 93 -4.42 40.32 14.15
CA SER A 93 -4.62 40.60 15.59
C SER A 93 -5.92 40.02 16.16
N SER A 94 -6.95 39.90 15.35
CA SER A 94 -8.24 39.30 15.73
C SER A 94 -8.18 37.77 15.98
N VAL A 95 -7.14 37.09 15.50
CA VAL A 95 -6.92 35.66 15.68
C VAL A 95 -6.03 35.42 16.92
N ASP A 96 -6.48 34.61 17.85
CA ASP A 96 -5.76 34.28 19.09
C ASP A 96 -5.20 32.84 19.11
N THR A 97 -5.87 31.93 18.42
CA THR A 97 -5.54 30.49 18.41
C THR A 97 -5.57 29.94 16.99
N ILE A 98 -4.56 29.15 16.63
CA ILE A 98 -4.51 28.42 15.37
C ILE A 98 -4.89 26.96 15.64
N ILE A 99 -5.79 26.40 14.85
CA ILE A 99 -6.18 25.00 14.92
C ILE A 99 -5.64 24.29 13.68
N ASN A 100 -4.68 23.39 13.90
CA ASN A 100 -4.20 22.47 12.87
C ASN A 100 -5.26 21.40 12.61
N ALA A 101 -5.93 21.47 11.49
CA ALA A 101 -6.93 20.52 11.00
C ALA A 101 -6.48 19.83 9.70
N CYS A 102 -5.16 19.81 9.43
CA CYS A 102 -4.59 18.96 8.39
C CYS A 102 -4.77 17.48 8.75
N ASP A 103 -4.67 16.61 7.76
CA ASP A 103 -4.88 15.17 7.92
C ASP A 103 -4.12 14.63 9.15
N ALA A 104 -4.72 13.71 9.88
CA ALA A 104 -4.14 13.12 11.08
C ALA A 104 -2.99 12.17 10.67
N GLY A 105 -1.75 12.60 10.88
CA GLY A 105 -0.55 11.85 10.50
C GLY A 105 0.69 12.73 10.35
N ARG A 106 1.84 12.10 10.13
CA ARG A 106 3.14 12.78 9.94
C ARG A 106 3.11 13.84 8.83
N GLU A 107 2.47 13.50 7.71
CA GLU A 107 2.41 14.36 6.53
C GLU A 107 1.62 15.64 6.80
N GLY A 108 0.39 15.49 7.35
CA GLY A 108 -0.44 16.66 7.67
C GLY A 108 0.19 17.54 8.75
N GLU A 109 0.91 16.94 9.72
CA GLU A 109 1.67 17.71 10.71
C GLU A 109 2.81 18.50 10.04
N ALA A 110 3.54 17.89 9.09
CA ALA A 110 4.60 18.55 8.35
C ALA A 110 4.06 19.71 7.49
N ILE A 111 2.98 19.49 6.77
CA ILE A 111 2.34 20.54 5.92
C ILE A 111 1.99 21.74 6.78
N PHE A 112 1.30 21.54 7.89
CA PHE A 112 0.90 22.63 8.78
C PHE A 112 2.10 23.35 9.40
N ARG A 113 3.05 22.59 10.00
CA ARG A 113 4.19 23.18 10.72
C ARG A 113 5.11 23.98 9.84
N LEU A 114 5.35 23.54 8.60
CA LEU A 114 6.14 24.30 7.64
C LEU A 114 5.45 25.63 7.31
N VAL A 115 4.14 25.63 7.08
CA VAL A 115 3.37 26.87 6.84
C VAL A 115 3.39 27.78 8.06
N TYR A 116 3.21 27.23 9.25
CA TYR A 116 3.24 27.99 10.50
C TYR A 116 4.61 28.66 10.74
N THR A 117 5.68 27.93 10.50
CA THR A 117 7.07 28.42 10.64
C THR A 117 7.38 29.50 9.62
N GLU A 118 7.10 29.27 8.33
CA GLU A 118 7.36 30.24 7.25
C GLU A 118 6.46 31.48 7.33
N ALA A 119 5.28 31.34 7.91
CA ALA A 119 4.44 32.47 8.24
C ALA A 119 4.97 33.30 9.42
N THR A 120 6.00 32.82 10.12
CA THR A 120 6.57 33.42 11.34
C THR A 120 5.52 33.64 12.45
N CYS A 121 4.52 32.76 12.50
CA CYS A 121 3.44 32.83 13.48
C CYS A 121 3.94 32.37 14.86
N LYS A 122 3.51 33.06 15.92
CA LYS A 122 3.86 32.73 17.31
C LYS A 122 2.65 32.41 18.20
N LYS A 123 1.48 32.31 17.59
CA LYS A 123 0.22 32.09 18.32
C LYS A 123 0.09 30.65 18.79
N LYS A 124 -0.74 30.45 19.81
CA LYS A 124 -1.03 29.12 20.36
C LYS A 124 -1.62 28.20 19.29
N VAL A 125 -1.13 26.95 19.24
CA VAL A 125 -1.60 25.94 18.31
C VAL A 125 -2.37 24.86 19.07
N LYS A 126 -3.51 24.49 18.53
CA LYS A 126 -4.30 23.30 18.91
C LYS A 126 -4.37 22.34 17.73
N ARG A 127 -4.55 21.06 17.99
CA ARG A 127 -4.62 19.99 17.01
C ARG A 127 -6.00 19.33 17.00
N LEU A 128 -6.64 19.33 15.83
CA LEU A 128 -7.79 18.49 15.53
C LEU A 128 -7.31 17.16 14.97
N TRP A 129 -7.69 16.05 15.61
CA TRP A 129 -7.31 14.71 15.18
C TRP A 129 -8.56 13.88 14.94
N ILE A 130 -8.95 13.69 13.67
CA ILE A 130 -10.17 12.99 13.26
C ILE A 130 -9.90 12.05 12.09
N SER A 131 -10.61 10.93 12.03
CA SER A 131 -10.49 9.90 10.98
C SER A 131 -11.69 9.89 10.02
N SER A 132 -12.72 10.71 10.27
CA SER A 132 -13.89 10.84 9.42
C SER A 132 -14.27 12.31 9.23
N MET A 133 -14.87 12.60 8.08
CA MET A 133 -15.39 13.92 7.72
C MET A 133 -16.91 14.04 7.96
N GLU A 134 -17.52 13.06 8.63
CA GLU A 134 -18.91 13.18 9.07
C GLU A 134 -19.08 14.32 10.07
N ASP A 135 -20.22 14.99 10.02
CA ASP A 135 -20.47 16.19 10.82
C ASP A 135 -20.39 15.90 12.34
N SER A 136 -20.77 14.67 12.76
CA SER A 136 -20.63 14.19 14.15
C SER A 136 -19.16 14.07 14.57
N ALA A 137 -18.33 13.45 13.75
CA ALA A 137 -16.90 13.27 14.02
C ALA A 137 -16.15 14.61 14.09
N ILE A 138 -16.51 15.57 13.22
CA ILE A 138 -15.95 16.93 13.28
C ILE A 138 -16.34 17.61 14.59
N LYS A 139 -17.62 17.58 15.00
CA LYS A 139 -18.10 18.19 16.25
C LYS A 139 -17.40 17.60 17.48
N GLU A 140 -17.31 16.28 17.54
CA GLU A 140 -16.62 15.58 18.60
C GLU A 140 -15.12 15.96 18.66
N GLY A 141 -14.42 15.96 17.50
CA GLY A 141 -13.02 16.36 17.42
C GLY A 141 -12.77 17.78 17.91
N PHE A 142 -13.68 18.74 17.63
CA PHE A 142 -13.57 20.11 18.13
C PHE A 142 -13.80 20.23 19.64
N SER A 143 -14.52 19.31 20.26
CA SER A 143 -14.67 19.24 21.71
C SER A 143 -13.44 18.64 22.42
N HIS A 144 -12.55 17.94 21.68
CA HIS A 144 -11.37 17.24 22.19
C HIS A 144 -10.06 17.73 21.55
N LEU A 145 -9.94 19.03 21.25
CA LEU A 145 -8.71 19.61 20.69
C LEU A 145 -7.53 19.43 21.64
N ARG A 146 -6.47 18.83 21.13
CA ARG A 146 -5.21 18.60 21.86
C ARG A 146 -4.25 19.79 21.74
N ASP A 147 -3.22 19.84 22.59
CA ASP A 147 -2.17 20.85 22.47
C ASP A 147 -1.26 20.54 21.28
N GLY A 148 -0.92 21.56 20.48
CA GLY A 148 -0.04 21.34 19.33
C GLY A 148 1.36 20.86 19.70
N SER A 149 1.85 21.14 20.92
CA SER A 149 3.16 20.69 21.41
C SER A 149 3.27 19.18 21.58
N GLU A 150 2.15 18.48 21.79
CA GLU A 150 2.13 17.02 21.89
C GLU A 150 2.63 16.32 20.61
N TYR A 151 2.61 17.04 19.49
CA TYR A 151 3.00 16.53 18.16
C TYR A 151 4.40 16.96 17.71
N ASN A 152 5.22 17.51 18.61
CA ASN A 152 6.57 17.97 18.27
C ASN A 152 7.49 16.84 17.78
N SER A 153 7.45 15.67 18.43
CA SER A 153 8.23 14.50 18.02
C SER A 153 7.75 13.95 16.67
N LEU A 154 6.44 13.98 16.42
CA LEU A 154 5.87 13.59 15.13
C LEU A 154 6.37 14.49 14.00
N PHE A 155 6.40 15.81 14.23
CA PHE A 155 6.98 16.78 13.29
C PHE A 155 8.48 16.58 13.10
N ALA A 156 9.24 16.33 14.18
CA ALA A 156 10.68 16.04 14.10
C ALA A 156 10.96 14.81 13.22
N SER A 157 10.16 13.75 13.34
CA SER A 157 10.24 12.56 12.48
C SER A 157 9.94 12.88 11.02
N ALA A 158 8.88 13.66 10.74
CA ALA A 158 8.55 14.08 9.39
C ALA A 158 9.68 14.92 8.75
N GLN A 159 10.24 15.84 9.51
CA GLN A 159 11.36 16.69 9.08
C GLN A 159 12.64 15.86 8.85
N ALA A 160 12.97 14.93 9.75
CA ALA A 160 14.10 14.02 9.60
C ALA A 160 14.01 13.22 8.30
N ARG A 161 12.82 12.69 8.02
CA ARG A 161 12.54 11.97 6.76
C ARG A 161 12.76 12.84 5.53
N ALA A 162 12.17 14.05 5.52
CA ALA A 162 12.29 14.96 4.38
C ALA A 162 13.75 15.33 4.11
N ILE A 163 14.52 15.64 5.17
CA ILE A 163 15.95 15.97 5.06
C ILE A 163 16.76 14.77 4.58
N ALA A 164 16.52 13.58 5.12
CA ALA A 164 17.21 12.36 4.69
C ALA A 164 16.94 12.03 3.21
N ASP A 165 15.68 12.12 2.77
CA ASP A 165 15.30 11.89 1.39
C ASP A 165 15.94 12.96 0.47
N TRP A 166 16.04 14.22 0.92
CA TRP A 166 16.74 15.30 0.21
C TRP A 166 18.24 15.04 0.11
N LEU A 167 18.90 14.69 1.22
CA LEU A 167 20.34 14.39 1.27
C LEU A 167 20.71 13.27 0.28
N VAL A 168 19.99 12.16 0.32
CA VAL A 168 20.21 11.02 -0.58
C VAL A 168 19.89 11.43 -2.02
N GLY A 169 18.72 12.03 -2.24
CA GLY A 169 18.29 12.44 -3.57
C GLY A 169 19.27 13.38 -4.24
N MET A 170 19.74 14.41 -3.54
CA MET A 170 20.63 15.42 -4.09
C MET A 170 22.06 14.93 -4.28
N ASN A 171 22.61 14.20 -3.30
CA ASN A 171 24.00 13.78 -3.37
C ASN A 171 24.17 12.54 -4.27
N ILE A 172 23.40 11.50 -4.04
CA ILE A 172 23.61 10.22 -4.73
C ILE A 172 23.15 10.28 -6.18
N SER A 173 22.05 11.01 -6.47
CA SER A 173 21.64 11.22 -7.88
C SER A 173 22.70 11.97 -8.66
N ARG A 174 23.28 13.05 -8.11
CA ARG A 174 24.33 13.84 -8.75
C ARG A 174 25.61 13.01 -8.92
N LEU A 175 26.01 12.25 -7.89
CA LEU A 175 27.17 11.37 -7.94
C LEU A 175 27.11 10.46 -9.16
N TYR A 176 26.06 9.63 -9.28
CA TYR A 176 25.94 8.69 -10.40
C TYR A 176 25.68 9.38 -11.74
N SER A 177 24.97 10.52 -11.75
CA SER A 177 24.77 11.27 -12.98
C SER A 177 26.07 11.87 -13.52
N CYS A 178 26.94 12.40 -12.66
CA CYS A 178 28.25 12.93 -13.05
C CYS A 178 29.18 11.80 -13.52
N LEU A 179 29.24 10.69 -12.80
CA LEU A 179 30.11 9.54 -13.14
C LEU A 179 29.77 8.93 -14.48
N TYR A 180 28.49 8.76 -14.79
CA TYR A 180 28.03 8.01 -15.97
C TYR A 180 27.45 8.89 -17.07
N GLN A 181 27.52 10.21 -16.94
CA GLN A 181 27.04 11.20 -17.94
C GLN A 181 25.57 10.95 -18.36
N GLN A 182 24.74 10.53 -17.40
CA GLN A 182 23.32 10.26 -17.59
C GLN A 182 22.50 10.84 -16.45
N ASN A 183 21.26 11.30 -16.74
CA ASN A 183 20.37 11.78 -15.71
C ASN A 183 19.78 10.61 -14.92
N TYR A 184 20.43 10.26 -13.81
CA TYR A 184 19.99 9.27 -12.85
C TYR A 184 19.32 9.90 -11.65
N SER A 185 18.37 9.21 -11.07
CA SER A 185 17.69 9.61 -9.84
C SER A 185 17.67 8.45 -8.85
N VAL A 186 18.32 8.66 -7.74
CA VAL A 186 18.40 7.70 -6.64
C VAL A 186 17.52 8.19 -5.49
N GLY A 187 16.79 7.31 -4.85
CA GLY A 187 15.93 7.62 -3.72
C GLY A 187 15.71 6.40 -2.85
N ARG A 188 15.54 6.63 -1.56
CA ARG A 188 15.48 5.62 -0.52
C ARG A 188 14.42 4.52 -0.75
N VAL A 189 13.25 4.87 -1.27
CA VAL A 189 12.16 3.92 -1.57
C VAL A 189 12.15 3.56 -3.05
N GLN A 190 12.40 4.55 -3.91
CA GLN A 190 12.34 4.40 -5.36
C GLN A 190 13.38 3.39 -5.88
N THR A 191 14.62 3.48 -5.41
CA THR A 191 15.70 2.62 -5.92
C THR A 191 15.56 1.16 -5.49
N PRO A 192 15.24 0.81 -4.23
CA PRO A 192 14.94 -0.57 -3.87
C PRO A 192 13.71 -1.14 -4.61
N THR A 193 12.68 -0.34 -4.85
CA THR A 193 11.52 -0.77 -5.64
C THR A 193 11.93 -1.11 -7.08
N LEU A 194 12.77 -0.27 -7.70
CA LEU A 194 13.33 -0.56 -9.03
C LEU A 194 14.19 -1.82 -9.02
N ALA A 195 15.00 -2.02 -7.98
CA ALA A 195 15.84 -3.22 -7.83
C ALA A 195 15.01 -4.51 -7.79
N MET A 196 13.84 -4.49 -7.14
CA MET A 196 12.92 -5.64 -7.15
C MET A 196 12.43 -5.97 -8.56
N ILE A 197 12.07 -4.95 -9.36
CA ILE A 197 11.58 -5.13 -10.74
C ILE A 197 12.71 -5.65 -11.63
N VAL A 198 13.92 -5.08 -11.52
CA VAL A 198 15.11 -5.52 -12.27
C VAL A 198 15.46 -6.96 -11.94
N LYS A 199 15.52 -7.32 -10.64
CA LYS A 199 15.79 -8.69 -10.19
C LYS A 199 14.78 -9.67 -10.76
N ARG A 200 13.48 -9.33 -10.76
CA ARG A 200 12.44 -10.17 -11.34
C ARG A 200 12.61 -10.35 -12.85
N GLY A 201 12.99 -9.30 -13.57
CA GLY A 201 13.32 -9.38 -15.00
C GLY A 201 14.50 -10.32 -15.26
N ASP A 202 15.54 -10.24 -14.45
CA ASP A 202 16.71 -11.10 -14.51
C ASP A 202 16.38 -12.57 -14.22
N GLU A 203 15.59 -12.84 -13.17
CA GLU A 203 15.08 -14.18 -12.85
C GLU A 203 14.30 -14.80 -14.02
N ILE A 204 13.54 -14.00 -14.76
CA ILE A 204 12.78 -14.46 -15.93
C ILE A 204 13.70 -14.70 -17.11
N ALA A 205 14.64 -13.78 -17.38
CA ALA A 205 15.57 -13.86 -18.52
C ALA A 205 16.53 -15.06 -18.42
N HIS A 206 16.99 -15.38 -17.21
CA HIS A 206 17.90 -16.50 -16.94
C HIS A 206 17.19 -17.79 -16.53
N PHE A 207 15.86 -17.81 -16.56
CA PHE A 207 15.10 -19.00 -16.21
C PHE A 207 15.34 -20.14 -17.17
N LYS A 208 15.85 -21.24 -16.66
CA LYS A 208 16.03 -22.48 -17.42
C LYS A 208 14.75 -23.32 -17.34
N LYS A 209 14.09 -23.42 -18.49
CA LYS A 209 12.89 -24.23 -18.63
C LYS A 209 13.25 -25.72 -18.56
N GLU A 210 12.81 -26.39 -17.52
CA GLU A 210 13.01 -27.84 -17.35
C GLU A 210 11.81 -28.60 -17.87
N LYS A 211 12.08 -29.64 -18.64
CA LYS A 211 11.08 -30.57 -19.12
C LYS A 211 10.83 -31.65 -18.07
N TYR A 212 9.60 -32.01 -17.88
CA TYR A 212 9.19 -33.15 -17.06
C TYR A 212 7.95 -33.79 -17.63
N TYR A 213 7.60 -34.96 -17.11
CA TYR A 213 6.49 -35.77 -17.60
C TYR A 213 5.56 -36.12 -16.47
N THR A 214 4.27 -36.30 -16.79
CA THR A 214 3.27 -36.93 -15.94
C THR A 214 2.50 -37.95 -16.75
N VAL A 215 2.07 -39.02 -16.12
CA VAL A 215 1.10 -39.94 -16.72
C VAL A 215 -0.27 -39.57 -16.18
N GLU A 216 -1.21 -39.34 -17.05
CA GLU A 216 -2.60 -39.00 -16.71
C GLU A 216 -3.49 -40.24 -17.02
N LEU A 217 -4.27 -40.64 -16.04
CA LEU A 217 -5.21 -41.77 -16.12
C LEU A 217 -6.62 -41.18 -16.19
N LEU A 218 -7.30 -41.38 -17.29
CA LEU A 218 -8.68 -40.92 -17.45
C LEU A 218 -9.60 -42.04 -17.00
N THR A 219 -10.52 -41.71 -16.11
CA THR A 219 -11.60 -42.58 -15.62
C THR A 219 -12.95 -41.99 -16.00
N ASP A 220 -14.05 -42.68 -15.77
CA ASP A 220 -15.39 -42.12 -15.94
C ASP A 220 -15.60 -40.94 -14.99
N GLY A 221 -15.55 -39.73 -15.54
CA GLY A 221 -15.87 -38.47 -14.89
C GLY A 221 -14.71 -37.71 -14.23
N PHE A 222 -13.49 -38.29 -14.09
CA PHE A 222 -12.31 -37.57 -13.57
C PHE A 222 -10.98 -38.17 -14.04
N SER A 223 -9.88 -37.47 -13.79
CA SER A 223 -8.53 -37.97 -14.12
C SER A 223 -7.61 -37.95 -12.90
N LEU A 224 -6.75 -38.96 -12.83
CA LEU A 224 -5.66 -39.08 -11.86
C LEU A 224 -4.35 -38.73 -12.54
N SER A 225 -3.50 -37.90 -11.92
CA SER A 225 -2.18 -37.54 -12.46
C SER A 225 -1.08 -38.14 -11.57
N SER A 226 -0.04 -38.67 -12.22
CA SER A 226 1.16 -39.10 -11.51
C SER A 226 1.93 -37.91 -10.92
N GLU A 227 2.84 -38.21 -10.01
CA GLU A 227 3.89 -37.29 -9.61
C GLU A 227 4.76 -36.89 -10.81
N ARG A 228 5.60 -35.83 -10.63
CA ARG A 228 6.59 -35.38 -11.62
C ARG A 228 7.62 -36.47 -11.90
N ILE A 229 7.86 -36.74 -13.18
CA ILE A 229 8.85 -37.71 -13.65
C ILE A 229 9.81 -36.95 -14.59
N ASP A 230 11.10 -36.91 -14.25
CA ASP A 230 12.07 -36.15 -15.05
C ASP A 230 12.62 -36.99 -16.23
N ASP A 231 12.55 -38.30 -16.17
CA ASP A 231 13.02 -39.24 -17.20
C ASP A 231 11.88 -39.74 -18.09
N ILE A 232 11.99 -39.53 -19.40
CA ILE A 232 10.97 -39.91 -20.39
C ILE A 232 10.79 -41.44 -20.48
N GLU A 233 11.89 -42.20 -20.42
CA GLU A 233 11.80 -43.66 -20.54
C GLU A 233 11.16 -44.29 -19.30
N ARG A 234 11.39 -43.70 -18.14
CA ARG A 234 10.68 -44.05 -16.90
C ARG A 234 9.19 -43.77 -17.00
N ALA A 235 8.84 -42.61 -17.56
CA ALA A 235 7.44 -42.22 -17.76
C ALA A 235 6.72 -43.11 -18.78
N LYS A 236 7.39 -43.45 -19.90
CA LYS A 236 6.86 -44.40 -20.90
C LYS A 236 6.66 -45.78 -20.31
N ARG A 237 7.65 -46.29 -19.54
CA ARG A 237 7.53 -47.59 -18.86
C ARG A 237 6.36 -47.61 -17.90
N LEU A 238 6.19 -46.57 -17.09
CA LEU A 238 5.04 -46.42 -16.20
C LEU A 238 3.72 -46.48 -16.97
N LYS A 239 3.59 -45.67 -18.03
CA LYS A 239 2.38 -45.66 -18.88
C LYS A 239 2.06 -47.06 -19.43
N ASN A 240 3.07 -47.81 -19.91
CA ASN A 240 2.88 -49.13 -20.52
C ASN A 240 2.53 -50.22 -19.49
N LYS A 241 2.82 -49.99 -18.20
CA LYS A 241 2.50 -50.89 -17.11
C LYS A 241 1.11 -50.64 -16.49
N VAL A 242 0.51 -49.50 -16.80
CA VAL A 242 -0.87 -49.22 -16.42
C VAL A 242 -1.80 -50.15 -17.21
N GLY A 243 -2.59 -50.95 -16.52
CA GLY A 243 -3.62 -51.80 -17.13
C GLY A 243 -4.89 -51.01 -17.46
N ASN A 244 -5.97 -51.77 -17.73
CA ASN A 244 -7.29 -51.17 -17.97
C ASN A 244 -8.05 -50.80 -16.67
N THR A 245 -7.49 -51.14 -15.53
CA THR A 245 -8.07 -50.85 -14.22
C THR A 245 -6.99 -50.42 -13.25
N ILE A 246 -7.37 -49.61 -12.25
CA ILE A 246 -6.50 -49.19 -11.16
C ILE A 246 -7.28 -49.31 -9.84
N GLN A 247 -6.60 -49.81 -8.80
CA GLN A 247 -7.20 -49.87 -7.46
C GLN A 247 -6.89 -48.57 -6.70
N VAL A 248 -7.92 -48.01 -6.07
CA VAL A 248 -7.79 -46.87 -5.17
C VAL A 248 -7.12 -47.31 -3.88
N SER A 249 -5.95 -46.74 -3.58
CA SER A 249 -5.18 -47.07 -2.37
C SER A 249 -5.68 -46.28 -1.15
N ASP A 250 -6.04 -44.99 -1.36
CA ASP A 250 -6.52 -44.15 -0.28
C ASP A 250 -7.52 -43.09 -0.77
N VAL A 251 -8.50 -42.80 0.08
CA VAL A 251 -9.42 -41.67 -0.12
C VAL A 251 -9.46 -40.86 1.16
N THR A 252 -8.93 -39.64 1.09
CA THR A 252 -8.92 -38.71 2.22
C THR A 252 -9.89 -37.58 1.99
N GLN A 253 -10.83 -37.38 2.88
CA GLN A 253 -11.75 -36.26 2.88
C GLN A 253 -11.42 -35.32 4.04
N LYS A 254 -11.24 -34.01 3.73
CA LYS A 254 -10.95 -32.99 4.72
C LYS A 254 -11.82 -31.76 4.52
N GLU A 255 -12.41 -31.29 5.59
CA GLU A 255 -13.01 -29.96 5.59
C GLU A 255 -11.93 -28.90 5.68
N LYS A 256 -12.00 -27.92 4.78
CA LYS A 256 -11.17 -26.72 4.80
C LYS A 256 -12.05 -25.51 5.09
N THR A 257 -11.76 -24.87 6.22
CA THR A 257 -12.40 -23.60 6.58
C THR A 257 -11.47 -22.43 6.22
N THR A 258 -11.98 -21.48 5.44
CA THR A 258 -11.26 -20.25 5.09
C THR A 258 -11.99 -19.07 5.71
N ASN A 259 -11.32 -18.38 6.64
CA ASN A 259 -11.88 -17.21 7.29
C ASN A 259 -11.91 -16.00 6.35
N PRO A 260 -12.88 -15.07 6.52
CA PRO A 260 -12.89 -13.80 5.82
C PRO A 260 -11.65 -12.98 6.12
N GLU A 261 -11.18 -12.24 5.14
CA GLU A 261 -10.15 -11.22 5.37
C GLU A 261 -10.74 -10.00 6.09
N LEU A 262 -9.86 -9.19 6.68
CA LEU A 262 -10.24 -7.91 7.29
C LEU A 262 -10.67 -6.87 6.23
N PRO A 263 -11.31 -5.77 6.63
CA PRO A 263 -11.60 -4.63 5.76
C PRO A 263 -10.36 -4.09 5.03
N PHE A 264 -10.53 -3.10 4.18
CA PHE A 264 -9.43 -2.53 3.42
C PHE A 264 -8.62 -1.52 4.20
N ASP A 265 -7.29 -1.62 4.09
CA ASP A 265 -6.38 -0.49 4.07
C ASP A 265 -6.18 0.00 2.61
N LEU A 266 -5.41 1.06 2.41
CA LEU A 266 -5.16 1.59 1.07
C LEU A 266 -4.44 0.59 0.16
N THR A 267 -3.42 -0.12 0.68
CA THR A 267 -2.62 -1.06 -0.12
C THR A 267 -3.47 -2.22 -0.62
N THR A 268 -4.27 -2.83 0.25
CA THR A 268 -5.14 -3.95 -0.14
C THR A 268 -6.25 -3.49 -1.09
N LEU A 269 -6.79 -2.28 -0.92
CA LEU A 269 -7.75 -1.71 -1.87
C LEU A 269 -7.12 -1.52 -3.25
N GLN A 270 -5.93 -0.94 -3.33
CA GLN A 270 -5.19 -0.74 -4.59
C GLN A 270 -4.91 -2.08 -5.28
N ARG A 271 -4.50 -3.09 -4.52
CA ARG A 271 -4.22 -4.44 -5.03
C ARG A 271 -5.47 -5.11 -5.62
N GLU A 272 -6.58 -5.08 -4.89
CA GLU A 272 -7.83 -5.68 -5.38
C GLU A 272 -8.41 -4.91 -6.58
N CYS A 273 -8.34 -3.57 -6.58
CA CYS A 273 -8.74 -2.76 -7.74
C CYS A 273 -7.88 -3.05 -8.99
N ASN A 274 -6.57 -3.23 -8.83
CA ASN A 274 -5.70 -3.64 -9.94
C ASN A 274 -6.06 -5.03 -10.46
N LYS A 275 -6.30 -5.97 -9.56
CA LYS A 275 -6.68 -7.35 -9.90
C LYS A 275 -8.01 -7.40 -10.66
N PHE A 276 -9.05 -6.75 -10.15
CA PHE A 276 -10.43 -6.88 -10.66
C PHE A 276 -10.73 -5.92 -11.81
N PHE A 277 -10.25 -4.68 -11.74
CA PHE A 277 -10.60 -3.62 -12.69
C PHE A 277 -9.42 -3.20 -13.58
N GLY A 278 -8.20 -3.60 -13.24
CA GLY A 278 -6.99 -3.17 -13.94
C GLY A 278 -6.59 -1.72 -13.64
N TYR A 279 -7.14 -1.11 -12.60
CA TYR A 279 -6.76 0.24 -12.20
C TYR A 279 -5.33 0.27 -11.65
N SER A 280 -4.58 1.33 -11.95
CA SER A 280 -3.30 1.56 -11.29
C SER A 280 -3.51 1.93 -9.82
N ALA A 281 -2.46 1.78 -9.02
CA ALA A 281 -2.46 2.19 -7.62
C ALA A 281 -2.80 3.69 -7.47
N LYS A 282 -2.30 4.52 -8.41
CA LYS A 282 -2.58 5.96 -8.45
C LYS A 282 -4.04 6.24 -8.77
N GLN A 283 -4.60 5.60 -9.81
CA GLN A 283 -6.02 5.74 -10.15
C GLN A 283 -6.92 5.34 -8.99
N THR A 284 -6.62 4.22 -8.32
CA THR A 284 -7.38 3.76 -7.16
C THR A 284 -7.33 4.78 -6.01
N LEU A 285 -6.14 5.34 -5.73
CA LEU A 285 -5.98 6.39 -4.73
C LEU A 285 -6.80 7.65 -5.08
N ASP A 286 -6.78 8.06 -6.34
CA ASP A 286 -7.52 9.25 -6.80
C ASP A 286 -9.05 9.04 -6.67
N TYR A 287 -9.55 7.86 -7.03
CA TYR A 287 -10.97 7.51 -6.87
C TYR A 287 -11.36 7.45 -5.38
N ALA A 288 -10.55 6.81 -4.56
CA ALA A 288 -10.81 6.74 -3.12
C ALA A 288 -10.74 8.13 -2.47
N GLN A 289 -9.80 8.99 -2.88
CA GLN A 289 -9.72 10.36 -2.40
C GLN A 289 -10.96 11.18 -2.79
N SER A 290 -11.44 11.04 -4.04
CA SER A 290 -12.66 11.69 -4.50
C SER A 290 -13.89 11.20 -3.72
N LEU A 291 -14.01 9.91 -3.47
CA LEU A 291 -15.09 9.33 -2.66
C LEU A 291 -15.07 9.85 -1.22
N TYR A 292 -13.89 9.98 -0.61
CA TYR A 292 -13.73 10.57 0.71
C TYR A 292 -14.18 12.04 0.76
N GLU A 293 -13.75 12.85 -0.21
CA GLU A 293 -14.11 14.27 -0.30
C GLU A 293 -15.61 14.46 -0.54
N LYS A 294 -16.25 13.52 -1.24
CA LYS A 294 -17.72 13.45 -1.42
C LYS A 294 -18.44 12.82 -0.22
N LYS A 295 -17.72 12.44 0.84
CA LYS A 295 -18.26 11.81 2.06
C LYS A 295 -18.85 10.41 1.85
N PHE A 296 -18.43 9.68 0.81
CA PHE A 296 -18.90 8.32 0.55
C PHE A 296 -18.14 7.28 1.38
N ILE A 297 -16.87 7.51 1.66
CA ILE A 297 -16.01 6.59 2.43
C ILE A 297 -15.25 7.35 3.52
N THR A 298 -14.69 6.60 4.47
CA THR A 298 -13.75 7.11 5.47
C THR A 298 -12.40 7.41 4.85
N TYR A 299 -11.47 8.00 5.61
CA TYR A 299 -10.17 8.46 5.11
C TYR A 299 -9.38 7.32 4.44
N PRO A 300 -8.97 7.46 3.16
CA PRO A 300 -8.42 6.32 2.42
C PRO A 300 -6.93 6.06 2.66
N ARG A 301 -6.16 7.03 3.20
CA ARG A 301 -4.72 6.86 3.39
C ARG A 301 -4.41 6.24 4.74
N THR A 302 -4.91 5.05 4.97
CA THR A 302 -4.72 4.28 6.20
C THR A 302 -3.96 2.99 5.92
N ASP A 303 -3.19 2.53 6.88
CA ASP A 303 -2.55 1.23 6.94
C ASP A 303 -3.29 0.23 7.85
N SER A 304 -4.30 0.72 8.58
CA SER A 304 -5.13 -0.12 9.44
C SER A 304 -6.20 -0.87 8.64
N ARG A 305 -6.40 -2.12 9.00
CA ARG A 305 -7.48 -2.99 8.51
C ARG A 305 -8.53 -3.28 9.57
N CYS A 306 -8.45 -2.58 10.71
CA CYS A 306 -9.40 -2.71 11.82
C CYS A 306 -10.21 -1.44 11.98
N LEU A 307 -11.37 -1.57 12.62
CA LEU A 307 -12.24 -0.49 13.08
C LEU A 307 -12.09 -0.30 14.59
N THR A 308 -12.47 0.86 15.10
CA THR A 308 -12.51 1.10 16.55
C THR A 308 -13.75 0.49 17.19
N GLU A 309 -13.68 0.14 18.46
CA GLU A 309 -14.76 -0.57 19.16
C GLU A 309 -16.03 0.28 19.33
N ASP A 310 -15.89 1.60 19.43
CA ASP A 310 -17.01 2.55 19.48
C ASP A 310 -17.86 2.55 18.19
N MET A 311 -17.27 2.11 17.05
CA MET A 311 -17.98 2.02 15.77
C MET A 311 -18.85 0.76 15.63
N ILE A 312 -18.82 -0.19 16.58
CA ILE A 312 -19.57 -1.46 16.47
C ILE A 312 -21.05 -1.20 16.22
N THR A 313 -21.70 -0.46 17.13
CA THR A 313 -23.15 -0.25 17.08
C THR A 313 -23.58 0.46 15.79
N SER A 314 -22.86 1.51 15.41
CA SER A 314 -23.18 2.28 14.19
C SER A 314 -22.97 1.47 12.92
N THR A 315 -21.87 0.72 12.82
CA THR A 315 -21.57 -0.11 11.63
C THR A 315 -22.55 -1.26 11.51
N VAL A 316 -22.81 -2.00 12.59
CA VAL A 316 -23.71 -3.15 12.57
C VAL A 316 -25.14 -2.72 12.27
N ASN A 317 -25.65 -1.70 12.94
CA ASN A 317 -27.05 -1.30 12.77
C ASN A 317 -27.33 -0.59 11.46
N ASN A 318 -26.41 0.24 10.96
CA ASN A 318 -26.67 1.08 9.81
C ASN A 318 -26.08 0.52 8.51
N ILE A 319 -24.85 -0.04 8.52
CA ILE A 319 -24.19 -0.52 7.30
C ILE A 319 -24.55 -1.97 7.02
N LEU A 320 -24.43 -2.86 8.00
CA LEU A 320 -24.79 -4.27 7.83
C LEU A 320 -26.31 -4.48 7.85
N GLY A 321 -27.01 -3.70 8.67
CA GLY A 321 -28.46 -3.77 8.79
C GLY A 321 -28.93 -5.15 9.26
N LYS A 322 -29.95 -5.70 8.59
CA LYS A 322 -30.50 -7.05 8.87
C LYS A 322 -29.72 -8.18 8.17
N ASN A 323 -28.56 -7.88 7.56
CA ASN A 323 -27.78 -8.92 6.94
C ASN A 323 -27.23 -9.89 7.99
N ASP A 324 -27.19 -11.15 7.60
CA ASP A 324 -26.61 -12.21 8.42
C ASP A 324 -25.08 -12.08 8.46
N PHE A 325 -24.50 -11.99 9.65
CA PHE A 325 -23.07 -11.86 9.88
C PHE A 325 -22.60 -12.69 11.08
N ASP A 326 -21.33 -13.05 11.08
CA ASP A 326 -20.70 -13.81 12.15
C ASP A 326 -20.29 -12.91 13.32
N THR A 327 -21.01 -13.01 14.43
CA THR A 327 -20.71 -12.23 15.65
C THR A 327 -19.32 -12.54 16.23
N GLY A 328 -18.77 -13.72 15.97
CA GLY A 328 -17.40 -14.10 16.36
C GLY A 328 -16.33 -13.26 15.64
N ARG A 329 -16.67 -12.66 14.50
CA ARG A 329 -15.79 -11.79 13.75
C ARG A 329 -15.67 -10.37 14.30
N ILE A 330 -16.62 -9.93 15.13
CA ILE A 330 -16.65 -8.57 15.68
C ILE A 330 -15.30 -8.23 16.34
N LYS A 331 -14.82 -9.06 17.26
CA LYS A 331 -13.54 -8.80 17.98
C LYS A 331 -12.30 -8.77 17.06
N MET A 332 -12.39 -9.36 15.88
CA MET A 332 -11.28 -9.36 14.91
C MET A 332 -11.31 -8.11 14.03
N VAL A 333 -12.49 -7.65 13.64
CA VAL A 333 -12.69 -6.47 12.79
C VAL A 333 -12.64 -5.19 13.61
N PHE A 334 -13.27 -5.18 14.81
CA PHE A 334 -13.28 -4.04 15.71
C PHE A 334 -12.24 -4.25 16.82
N ASN A 335 -11.09 -3.61 16.65
CA ASN A 335 -9.96 -3.72 17.57
C ASN A 335 -9.22 -2.39 17.61
N SER A 336 -9.55 -1.53 18.55
CA SER A 336 -8.97 -0.20 18.70
C SER A 336 -7.44 -0.22 18.89
N LYS A 337 -6.88 -1.30 19.47
CA LYS A 337 -5.43 -1.47 19.65
C LYS A 337 -4.67 -1.65 18.33
N LYS A 338 -5.35 -2.07 17.26
CA LYS A 338 -4.79 -2.26 15.92
C LYS A 338 -5.12 -1.11 14.96
N VAL A 339 -5.77 -0.07 15.47
CA VAL A 339 -6.00 1.17 14.73
C VAL A 339 -4.87 2.13 15.10
N THR A 340 -4.17 2.61 14.08
CA THR A 340 -3.09 3.55 14.20
C THR A 340 -3.61 5.00 14.13
N ASP A 341 -3.22 5.76 13.14
CA ASP A 341 -3.73 7.13 12.91
C ASP A 341 -5.20 7.13 12.47
N HIS A 342 -5.59 6.15 11.65
CA HIS A 342 -6.93 6.01 11.07
C HIS A 342 -7.37 4.55 11.06
N HIS A 343 -8.68 4.32 11.20
CA HIS A 343 -9.26 2.99 11.02
C HIS A 343 -9.34 2.58 9.54
N ALA A 344 -9.76 1.35 9.27
CA ALA A 344 -9.94 0.80 7.94
C ALA A 344 -10.90 1.63 7.05
N ILE A 345 -10.76 1.48 5.75
CA ILE A 345 -11.61 2.15 4.75
C ILE A 345 -12.98 1.46 4.72
N ILE A 346 -14.03 2.20 5.06
CA ILE A 346 -15.41 1.71 5.01
C ILE A 346 -16.34 2.79 4.41
N PRO A 347 -17.54 2.42 3.94
CA PRO A 347 -18.57 3.39 3.60
C PRO A 347 -18.97 4.25 4.81
N THR A 348 -19.32 5.50 4.58
CA THR A 348 -19.98 6.31 5.59
C THR A 348 -21.46 5.96 5.70
N ILE A 349 -22.07 6.23 6.83
CA ILE A 349 -23.52 5.95 7.03
C ILE A 349 -24.35 6.79 6.07
N SER A 350 -23.98 8.05 5.87
CA SER A 350 -24.69 8.97 4.97
C SER A 350 -24.69 8.48 3.51
N SER A 351 -23.61 7.80 3.08
CA SER A 351 -23.49 7.33 1.69
C SER A 351 -24.42 6.17 1.32
N LEU A 352 -24.97 5.46 2.30
CA LEU A 352 -25.84 4.31 2.06
C LEU A 352 -27.20 4.68 1.42
N GLN A 353 -27.60 5.94 1.59
CA GLN A 353 -28.84 6.48 1.01
C GLN A 353 -28.60 7.27 -0.29
N GLU A 354 -27.35 7.42 -0.68
CA GLU A 354 -26.99 8.18 -1.88
C GLU A 354 -27.15 7.37 -3.16
N ASP A 355 -27.55 8.05 -4.22
CA ASP A 355 -27.68 7.47 -5.55
C ASP A 355 -26.32 7.31 -6.22
N LEU A 356 -25.84 6.08 -6.29
CA LEU A 356 -24.54 5.75 -6.90
C LEU A 356 -24.48 6.03 -8.41
N SER A 357 -25.64 6.23 -9.08
CA SER A 357 -25.66 6.58 -10.52
C SER A 357 -25.08 7.98 -10.77
N LYS A 358 -25.03 8.83 -9.76
CA LYS A 358 -24.43 10.16 -9.82
C LYS A 358 -22.90 10.16 -9.75
N LEU A 359 -22.29 9.03 -9.37
CA LEU A 359 -20.85 8.86 -9.35
C LEU A 359 -20.33 8.44 -10.74
N PRO A 360 -19.11 8.85 -11.10
CA PRO A 360 -18.38 8.22 -12.20
C PRO A 360 -18.34 6.69 -12.01
N GLU A 361 -18.44 5.93 -13.09
CA GLU A 361 -18.49 4.47 -13.04
C GLU A 361 -17.30 3.84 -12.28
N SER A 362 -16.09 4.41 -12.45
CA SER A 362 -14.89 3.98 -11.75
C SER A 362 -14.99 4.16 -10.24
N GLU A 363 -15.50 5.30 -9.77
CA GLU A 363 -15.71 5.57 -8.36
C GLU A 363 -16.80 4.66 -7.78
N ALA A 364 -17.90 4.47 -8.50
CA ALA A 364 -18.97 3.58 -8.08
C ALA A 364 -18.50 2.12 -7.96
N LYS A 365 -17.60 1.65 -8.85
CA LYS A 365 -16.95 0.32 -8.74
C LYS A 365 -16.11 0.19 -7.48
N VAL A 366 -15.29 1.20 -7.19
CA VAL A 366 -14.44 1.22 -5.98
C VAL A 366 -15.31 1.25 -4.73
N TYR A 367 -16.36 2.08 -4.68
CA TYR A 367 -17.29 2.15 -3.55
C TYR A 367 -17.98 0.79 -3.29
N ARG A 368 -18.52 0.17 -4.34
CA ARG A 368 -19.17 -1.16 -4.21
C ARG A 368 -18.19 -2.23 -3.72
N LEU A 369 -16.94 -2.19 -4.17
CA LEU A 369 -15.91 -3.11 -3.70
C LEU A 369 -15.64 -2.92 -2.20
N ILE A 370 -15.53 -1.67 -1.73
CA ILE A 370 -15.34 -1.34 -0.30
C ILE A 370 -16.53 -1.83 0.53
N LEU A 371 -17.75 -1.56 0.10
CA LEU A 371 -18.97 -2.00 0.79
C LEU A 371 -19.05 -3.53 0.88
N ASN A 372 -18.83 -4.21 -0.25
CA ASN A 372 -18.86 -5.68 -0.29
C ASN A 372 -17.74 -6.32 0.54
N LYS A 373 -16.56 -5.68 0.61
CA LYS A 373 -15.46 -6.14 1.46
C LYS A 373 -15.80 -6.02 2.95
N LEU A 374 -16.47 -4.96 3.36
CA LEU A 374 -16.93 -4.80 4.75
C LEU A 374 -17.93 -5.90 5.13
N HIS A 375 -18.93 -6.16 4.29
CA HIS A 375 -19.86 -7.27 4.49
C HIS A 375 -19.15 -8.62 4.53
N ALA A 376 -18.22 -8.85 3.60
CA ALA A 376 -17.42 -10.08 3.56
C ALA A 376 -16.58 -10.26 4.83
N SER A 377 -15.99 -9.18 5.37
CA SER A 377 -15.11 -9.22 6.55
C SER A 377 -15.82 -9.69 7.81
N LEU A 378 -17.12 -9.45 7.89
CA LEU A 378 -18.00 -9.86 8.99
C LEU A 378 -18.85 -11.09 8.63
N GLY A 379 -18.70 -11.65 7.42
CA GLY A 379 -19.41 -12.84 7.00
C GLY A 379 -18.90 -14.13 7.65
N TYR A 380 -19.68 -15.19 7.55
CA TYR A 380 -19.26 -16.53 7.98
C TYR A 380 -18.10 -17.06 7.14
N PRO A 381 -17.29 -17.97 7.68
CA PRO A 381 -16.23 -18.62 6.91
C PRO A 381 -16.75 -19.38 5.69
N LEU A 382 -15.92 -19.46 4.65
CA LEU A 382 -16.10 -20.41 3.56
C LEU A 382 -15.72 -21.80 4.06
N LYS A 383 -16.62 -22.79 3.90
CA LYS A 383 -16.32 -24.20 4.17
C LYS A 383 -16.33 -25.01 2.88
N GLU A 384 -15.29 -25.74 2.66
CA GLU A 384 -15.05 -26.57 1.48
C GLU A 384 -14.72 -27.99 1.93
N SER A 385 -15.29 -28.98 1.26
CA SER A 385 -14.84 -30.37 1.34
C SER A 385 -13.82 -30.62 0.24
N LEU A 386 -12.63 -31.06 0.64
CA LEU A 386 -11.56 -31.47 -0.27
C LEU A 386 -11.46 -32.99 -0.20
N THR A 387 -11.78 -33.67 -1.31
CA THR A 387 -11.62 -35.11 -1.44
C THR A 387 -10.39 -35.41 -2.28
N LYS A 388 -9.38 -36.03 -1.70
CA LYS A 388 -8.19 -36.52 -2.39
C LYS A 388 -8.31 -38.03 -2.60
N VAL A 389 -8.26 -38.46 -3.84
CA VAL A 389 -8.21 -39.84 -4.25
C VAL A 389 -6.77 -40.16 -4.63
N VAL A 390 -6.24 -41.29 -4.12
CA VAL A 390 -4.88 -41.77 -4.41
C VAL A 390 -4.97 -43.19 -4.90
N ALA A 391 -4.18 -43.49 -5.92
CA ALA A 391 -3.97 -44.84 -6.42
C ALA A 391 -2.48 -45.07 -6.69
N GLU A 392 -2.00 -46.28 -6.64
CA GLU A 392 -0.59 -46.62 -6.83
C GLU A 392 -0.38 -47.64 -7.94
N VAL A 393 0.61 -47.38 -8.80
CA VAL A 393 1.06 -48.30 -9.83
C VAL A 393 2.57 -48.33 -9.82
N GLU A 394 3.19 -49.49 -9.67
CA GLU A 394 4.64 -49.69 -9.72
C GLU A 394 5.43 -48.71 -8.80
N GLY A 395 4.89 -48.39 -7.64
CA GLY A 395 5.50 -47.49 -6.68
C GLY A 395 5.38 -45.99 -7.05
N PHE A 396 4.59 -45.63 -8.06
CA PHE A 396 4.21 -44.27 -8.38
C PHE A 396 2.82 -43.94 -7.85
N SER A 397 2.71 -42.82 -7.19
CA SER A 397 1.42 -42.28 -6.71
C SER A 397 0.73 -41.47 -7.82
N PHE A 398 -0.54 -41.82 -8.04
CA PHE A 398 -1.47 -41.08 -8.88
C PHE A 398 -2.51 -40.42 -7.99
N SER A 399 -2.78 -39.16 -8.19
CA SER A 399 -3.76 -38.48 -7.35
C SER A 399 -4.64 -37.51 -8.11
N CYS A 400 -5.83 -37.32 -7.56
CA CYS A 400 -6.76 -36.27 -7.96
C CYS A 400 -7.33 -35.60 -6.71
N THR A 401 -7.66 -34.31 -6.78
CA THR A 401 -8.32 -33.60 -5.70
C THR A 401 -9.58 -32.92 -6.23
N GLY A 402 -10.71 -33.36 -5.74
CA GLY A 402 -11.99 -32.73 -5.93
C GLY A 402 -12.28 -31.72 -4.83
N LYS A 403 -13.17 -30.79 -5.13
CA LYS A 403 -13.53 -29.72 -4.24
C LYS A 403 -15.02 -29.41 -4.35
N VAL A 404 -15.71 -29.41 -3.22
CA VAL A 404 -17.13 -29.08 -3.10
C VAL A 404 -17.28 -27.97 -2.07
N ILE A 405 -18.00 -26.91 -2.39
CA ILE A 405 -18.35 -25.86 -1.45
C ILE A 405 -19.52 -26.36 -0.58
N ILE A 406 -19.29 -26.47 0.73
CA ILE A 406 -20.32 -26.83 1.72
C ILE A 406 -21.11 -25.56 2.12
N GLU A 407 -20.39 -24.49 2.46
CA GLU A 407 -20.96 -23.20 2.84
C GLU A 407 -20.21 -22.08 2.12
N GLU A 408 -20.89 -21.29 1.31
CA GLU A 408 -20.26 -20.17 0.59
C GLU A 408 -19.70 -19.08 1.50
N GLY A 409 -20.28 -18.92 2.69
CA GLY A 409 -19.87 -17.94 3.67
C GLY A 409 -19.73 -16.53 3.11
N PHE A 410 -18.64 -15.86 3.48
CA PHE A 410 -18.33 -14.49 3.07
C PHE A 410 -18.17 -14.32 1.54
N THR A 411 -17.89 -15.41 0.81
CA THR A 411 -17.61 -15.32 -0.63
C THR A 411 -18.83 -14.92 -1.44
N LYS A 412 -20.05 -15.06 -0.86
CA LYS A 412 -21.29 -14.59 -1.48
C LYS A 412 -21.27 -13.09 -1.82
N TYR A 413 -20.62 -12.27 -1.00
CA TYR A 413 -20.50 -10.82 -1.23
C TYR A 413 -19.47 -10.44 -2.30
N LEU A 414 -18.57 -11.36 -2.63
CA LEU A 414 -17.46 -11.13 -3.57
C LEU A 414 -17.65 -11.87 -4.90
N LYS A 415 -18.82 -12.48 -5.15
CA LYS A 415 -19.09 -13.25 -6.39
C LYS A 415 -18.86 -12.43 -7.67
N ALA A 416 -19.25 -11.15 -7.66
CA ALA A 416 -19.11 -10.27 -8.84
C ALA A 416 -17.65 -10.02 -9.24
N TYR A 417 -16.70 -10.27 -8.35
CA TYR A 417 -15.25 -10.03 -8.58
C TYR A 417 -14.45 -11.30 -8.84
N LYS A 418 -15.08 -12.48 -8.70
CA LYS A 418 -14.41 -13.73 -9.04
C LYS A 418 -14.32 -13.86 -10.57
N ALA A 419 -13.16 -14.28 -11.07
CA ALA A 419 -13.05 -14.77 -12.45
C ALA A 419 -14.08 -15.89 -12.67
N LYS A 420 -14.61 -16.03 -13.90
CA LYS A 420 -15.48 -17.16 -14.26
C LYS A 420 -14.87 -18.43 -13.68
N LYS A 421 -15.68 -19.17 -12.91
CA LYS A 421 -15.27 -20.37 -12.20
C LYS A 421 -14.42 -21.30 -13.09
N SER A 422 -13.25 -21.73 -12.61
CA SER A 422 -12.79 -23.07 -12.91
C SER A 422 -13.92 -24.00 -12.43
N GLU A 423 -14.44 -24.82 -13.31
CA GLU A 423 -15.47 -25.79 -12.96
C GLU A 423 -15.03 -26.53 -11.69
N GLU A 424 -15.92 -26.56 -10.70
CA GLU A 424 -15.65 -27.31 -9.47
C GLU A 424 -15.57 -28.78 -9.89
N LEU A 425 -14.41 -29.40 -9.71
CA LEU A 425 -14.27 -30.83 -9.94
C LEU A 425 -14.99 -31.57 -8.81
N VAL A 426 -16.22 -31.94 -9.06
CA VAL A 426 -16.97 -32.80 -8.16
C VAL A 426 -16.59 -34.23 -8.51
N LEU A 427 -15.87 -34.88 -7.59
CA LEU A 427 -15.54 -36.28 -7.76
C LEU A 427 -16.77 -37.16 -7.47
N PRO A 428 -16.96 -38.24 -8.23
CA PRO A 428 -17.96 -39.25 -7.87
C PRO A 428 -17.63 -39.87 -6.50
N SER A 429 -18.59 -40.59 -5.93
CA SER A 429 -18.35 -41.34 -4.68
C SER A 429 -17.38 -42.47 -4.95
N VAL A 430 -16.18 -42.35 -4.36
CA VAL A 430 -15.09 -43.33 -4.49
C VAL A 430 -14.59 -43.69 -3.08
N SER A 431 -14.31 -44.94 -2.86
CA SER A 431 -13.79 -45.47 -1.58
C SER A 431 -12.44 -46.15 -1.77
N SER A 432 -11.67 -46.25 -0.67
CA SER A 432 -10.43 -47.04 -0.66
C SER A 432 -10.75 -48.50 -0.97
N GLY A 433 -9.98 -49.11 -1.86
CA GLY A 433 -10.19 -50.46 -2.33
C GLY A 433 -11.01 -50.57 -3.63
N ASP A 434 -11.71 -49.50 -4.03
CA ASP A 434 -12.48 -49.48 -5.29
C ASP A 434 -11.57 -49.70 -6.50
N ILE A 435 -12.10 -50.40 -7.50
CA ILE A 435 -11.44 -50.62 -8.78
C ILE A 435 -12.03 -49.67 -9.81
N LEU A 436 -11.22 -48.74 -10.31
CA LEU A 436 -11.60 -47.81 -11.34
C LEU A 436 -11.25 -48.36 -12.71
N HIS A 437 -12.19 -48.31 -13.65
CA HIS A 437 -11.93 -48.58 -15.06
C HIS A 437 -11.29 -47.37 -15.72
N LEU A 438 -10.23 -47.60 -16.49
CA LEU A 438 -9.51 -46.57 -17.21
C LEU A 438 -10.01 -46.53 -18.66
N GLU A 439 -10.47 -45.35 -19.08
CA GLU A 439 -10.80 -45.07 -20.49
C GLU A 439 -9.52 -44.91 -21.31
N SER A 440 -8.51 -44.26 -20.73
CA SER A 440 -7.22 -44.06 -21.38
C SER A 440 -6.11 -43.76 -20.37
N SER A 441 -4.87 -43.98 -20.81
CA SER A 441 -3.67 -43.47 -20.12
C SER A 441 -2.86 -42.62 -21.09
N GLU A 442 -2.51 -41.39 -20.68
CA GLU A 442 -1.80 -40.46 -21.52
C GLU A 442 -0.48 -40.00 -20.88
N LEU A 443 0.57 -39.96 -21.68
CA LEU A 443 1.82 -39.33 -21.31
C LEU A 443 1.75 -37.85 -21.64
N ARG A 444 1.85 -36.98 -20.61
CA ARG A 444 1.85 -35.54 -20.77
C ARG A 444 3.24 -34.98 -20.56
N GLU A 445 3.72 -34.29 -21.58
CA GLU A 445 4.95 -33.48 -21.49
C GLU A 445 4.61 -32.11 -20.89
N LYS A 446 5.28 -31.75 -19.82
CA LYS A 446 5.11 -30.49 -19.10
C LYS A 446 6.45 -29.78 -18.93
N TYR A 447 6.39 -28.51 -18.63
CA TYR A 447 7.57 -27.67 -18.42
C TYR A 447 7.38 -26.82 -17.17
N THR A 448 8.49 -26.60 -16.46
CA THR A 448 8.50 -25.55 -15.44
C THR A 448 8.26 -24.18 -16.07
N ALA A 449 7.65 -23.28 -15.32
CA ALA A 449 7.34 -21.93 -15.79
C ALA A 449 8.17 -20.90 -15.04
N ALA A 450 8.65 -19.90 -15.76
CA ALA A 450 9.32 -18.75 -15.16
C ALA A 450 8.36 -18.00 -14.20
N PRO A 451 8.89 -17.31 -13.19
CA PRO A 451 8.09 -16.38 -12.41
C PRO A 451 7.47 -15.33 -13.34
N LYS A 452 6.30 -14.80 -12.98
CA LYS A 452 5.65 -13.75 -13.75
C LYS A 452 6.26 -12.40 -13.41
N HIS A 453 6.26 -11.48 -14.38
CA HIS A 453 6.56 -10.07 -14.12
C HIS A 453 5.66 -9.51 -13.02
N TYR A 454 6.15 -8.50 -12.33
CA TYR A 454 5.32 -7.79 -11.38
C TYR A 454 4.18 -7.07 -12.10
N THR A 455 2.98 -7.18 -11.52
CA THR A 455 1.87 -6.25 -11.72
C THR A 455 1.87 -5.25 -10.57
N GLU A 456 1.06 -4.20 -10.63
CA GLU A 456 0.95 -3.29 -9.47
C GLU A 456 0.43 -4.02 -8.22
N ASP A 457 -0.52 -4.96 -8.34
CA ASP A 457 -0.94 -5.81 -7.22
C ASP A 457 0.25 -6.54 -6.58
N THR A 458 1.01 -7.27 -7.38
CA THR A 458 2.10 -8.11 -6.85
C THR A 458 3.31 -7.29 -6.39
N LEU A 459 3.58 -6.13 -7.03
CA LEU A 459 4.63 -5.22 -6.60
C LEU A 459 4.27 -4.54 -5.28
N LEU A 460 3.04 -4.04 -5.13
CA LEU A 460 2.58 -3.44 -3.87
C LEU A 460 2.68 -4.42 -2.71
N LYS A 461 2.29 -5.70 -2.93
CA LYS A 461 2.49 -6.76 -1.95
C LYS A 461 3.96 -6.97 -1.60
N ALA A 462 4.81 -7.01 -2.62
CA ALA A 462 6.25 -7.19 -2.42
C ALA A 462 6.88 -5.99 -1.69
N MET A 463 6.48 -4.76 -2.01
CA MET A 463 6.92 -3.55 -1.29
C MET A 463 6.48 -3.57 0.18
N GLU A 464 5.26 -4.03 0.45
CA GLU A 464 4.73 -4.13 1.82
C GLU A 464 5.48 -5.16 2.67
N LEU A 465 5.89 -6.28 2.06
CA LEU A 465 6.61 -7.36 2.75
C LEU A 465 8.13 -7.17 2.75
N ALA A 466 8.66 -6.22 2.01
CA ALA A 466 10.10 -6.01 1.89
C ALA A 466 10.71 -5.63 3.25
N GLY A 467 11.78 -6.31 3.65
CA GLY A 467 12.48 -6.08 4.92
C GLY A 467 11.78 -6.61 6.18
N THR A 468 10.63 -7.28 6.04
CA THR A 468 9.90 -7.81 7.22
C THR A 468 10.59 -9.01 7.88
N GLU A 469 11.48 -9.69 7.18
CA GLU A 469 12.22 -10.85 7.71
C GLU A 469 13.23 -10.46 8.81
N MET A 470 13.67 -9.19 8.83
CA MET A 470 14.64 -8.67 9.81
C MET A 470 13.99 -8.01 11.03
N ILE A 471 12.68 -7.82 11.03
CA ILE A 471 11.98 -7.16 12.13
C ILE A 471 11.42 -8.24 13.06
N ASP A 472 11.84 -8.20 14.33
CA ASP A 472 11.31 -9.08 15.36
C ASP A 472 9.77 -8.97 15.40
N LYS A 473 9.08 -10.11 15.33
CA LYS A 473 7.61 -10.18 15.28
C LYS A 473 6.92 -9.52 16.48
N ALA A 474 7.67 -9.31 17.56
CA ALA A 474 7.21 -8.65 18.78
C ALA A 474 7.15 -7.12 18.67
N VAL A 475 7.81 -6.52 17.67
CA VAL A 475 7.76 -5.07 17.44
C VAL A 475 6.66 -4.81 16.42
N GLU A 476 5.50 -4.35 16.89
CA GLU A 476 4.46 -3.75 16.03
C GLU A 476 4.99 -2.44 15.46
N VAL A 477 5.83 -2.53 14.44
CA VAL A 477 6.26 -1.34 13.70
C VAL A 477 5.16 -0.99 12.72
N GLU A 478 4.56 0.14 12.94
CA GLU A 478 3.42 0.72 12.24
C GLU A 478 3.58 0.83 10.71
N ARG A 479 4.80 0.64 10.17
CA ARG A 479 5.13 0.89 8.76
C ARG A 479 6.20 -0.06 8.24
N ARG A 480 5.85 -1.32 8.11
CA ARG A 480 6.73 -2.32 7.51
C ARG A 480 6.78 -2.15 5.99
N GLY A 481 7.97 -2.33 5.41
CA GLY A 481 8.16 -2.39 3.97
C GLY A 481 8.69 -1.10 3.32
N LEU A 482 8.70 -1.10 1.99
CA LEU A 482 9.14 0.03 1.16
C LEU A 482 8.00 1.05 0.99
N GLY A 483 8.19 2.23 1.55
CA GLY A 483 7.21 3.31 1.50
C GLY A 483 5.96 3.05 2.36
N THR A 484 5.15 4.08 2.52
CA THR A 484 3.85 3.99 3.20
C THR A 484 2.74 3.70 2.18
N PRO A 485 1.56 3.21 2.58
CA PRO A 485 0.42 3.02 1.69
C PRO A 485 0.13 4.26 0.81
N ALA A 486 0.21 5.46 1.39
CA ALA A 486 -0.04 6.71 0.69
C ALA A 486 1.03 7.05 -0.37
N THR A 487 2.27 6.59 -0.22
CA THR A 487 3.41 6.97 -1.09
C THR A 487 3.75 5.94 -2.15
N ARG A 488 3.41 4.65 -1.97
CA ARG A 488 3.77 3.57 -2.90
C ARG A 488 3.32 3.83 -4.34
N ALA A 489 2.07 4.28 -4.51
CA ALA A 489 1.55 4.63 -5.83
C ALA A 489 2.40 5.71 -6.52
N GLY A 490 2.75 6.76 -5.79
CA GLY A 490 3.62 7.83 -6.29
C GLY A 490 5.03 7.36 -6.65
N VAL A 491 5.58 6.39 -5.92
CA VAL A 491 6.87 5.77 -6.24
C VAL A 491 6.81 5.05 -7.59
N ILE A 492 5.78 4.24 -7.82
CA ILE A 492 5.60 3.51 -9.09
C ILE A 492 5.46 4.50 -10.26
N GLU A 493 4.58 5.50 -10.13
CA GLU A 493 4.39 6.52 -11.18
C GLU A 493 5.68 7.31 -11.45
N ASN A 494 6.46 7.63 -10.42
CA ASN A 494 7.72 8.35 -10.57
C ASN A 494 8.79 7.53 -11.29
N LEU A 495 8.87 6.22 -11.03
CA LEU A 495 9.74 5.31 -11.77
C LEU A 495 9.39 5.26 -13.25
N ILE A 496 8.09 5.28 -13.58
CA ILE A 496 7.62 5.28 -14.96
C ILE A 496 7.88 6.64 -15.62
N TYR A 497 7.53 7.74 -14.95
CA TYR A 497 7.77 9.10 -15.44
C TYR A 497 9.24 9.38 -15.76
N LYS A 498 10.16 8.87 -14.92
CA LYS A 498 11.62 9.00 -15.13
C LYS A 498 12.19 8.02 -16.17
N GLY A 499 11.36 7.15 -16.71
CA GLY A 499 11.76 6.17 -17.73
C GLY A 499 12.63 5.02 -17.21
N PHE A 500 12.54 4.69 -15.91
CA PHE A 500 13.20 3.51 -15.33
C PHE A 500 12.37 2.24 -15.44
N VAL A 501 11.06 2.40 -15.49
CA VAL A 501 10.06 1.34 -15.61
C VAL A 501 9.07 1.71 -16.70
N GLU A 502 8.56 0.73 -17.41
CA GLU A 502 7.45 0.88 -18.35
C GLU A 502 6.31 -0.10 -18.03
N ARG A 503 5.09 0.25 -18.45
CA ARG A 503 3.94 -0.63 -18.37
C ARG A 503 3.75 -1.36 -19.69
N ASP A 504 3.78 -2.69 -19.65
CA ASP A 504 3.26 -3.54 -20.72
C ASP A 504 1.97 -4.21 -20.24
N LYS A 505 0.83 -3.67 -20.66
CA LYS A 505 -0.51 -4.05 -20.16
C LYS A 505 -0.58 -3.91 -18.64
N LYS A 506 -0.64 -5.03 -17.91
CA LYS A 506 -0.62 -5.05 -16.44
C LYS A 506 0.78 -5.24 -15.86
N ASN A 507 1.76 -5.59 -16.68
CA ASN A 507 3.12 -5.87 -16.22
C ASN A 507 3.94 -4.58 -16.07
N LEU A 508 4.83 -4.59 -15.10
CA LEU A 508 5.84 -3.57 -14.86
C LEU A 508 7.20 -4.13 -15.26
N LEU A 509 7.82 -3.52 -16.26
CA LEU A 509 9.10 -3.95 -16.84
C LEU A 509 10.17 -2.90 -16.56
N ALA A 510 11.37 -3.34 -16.18
CA ALA A 510 12.50 -2.44 -16.09
C ALA A 510 13.01 -2.10 -17.50
N THR A 511 13.25 -0.81 -17.76
CA THR A 511 13.90 -0.34 -18.99
C THR A 511 15.42 -0.55 -18.90
N HIS A 512 16.12 -0.43 -20.04
CA HIS A 512 17.59 -0.43 -20.04
C HIS A 512 18.19 0.62 -19.10
N LYS A 513 17.58 1.82 -19.03
CA LYS A 513 17.99 2.88 -18.10
C LYS A 513 17.83 2.44 -16.64
N GLY A 514 16.75 1.74 -16.32
CA GLY A 514 16.50 1.21 -14.98
C GLY A 514 17.49 0.11 -14.61
N ILE A 515 17.77 -0.82 -15.52
CA ILE A 515 18.74 -1.90 -15.32
C ILE A 515 20.13 -1.31 -15.08
N ASN A 516 20.57 -0.36 -15.92
CA ASN A 516 21.87 0.30 -15.79
C ASN A 516 22.01 0.97 -14.41
N LEU A 517 20.98 1.71 -13.94
CA LEU A 517 21.03 2.33 -12.63
C LEU A 517 21.24 1.29 -11.51
N ILE A 518 20.49 0.19 -11.53
CA ILE A 518 20.60 -0.84 -10.48
C ILE A 518 21.95 -1.58 -10.54
N THR A 519 22.55 -1.68 -11.71
CA THR A 519 23.88 -2.28 -11.87
C THR A 519 24.97 -1.45 -11.19
N ILE A 520 24.90 -0.12 -11.32
CA ILE A 520 25.96 0.79 -10.85
C ILE A 520 25.77 1.28 -9.41
N VAL A 521 24.50 1.34 -8.93
CA VAL A 521 24.20 1.91 -7.61
C VAL A 521 24.71 1.01 -6.49
N ALA A 522 25.28 1.61 -5.44
CA ALA A 522 25.81 0.88 -4.28
C ALA A 522 24.68 0.08 -3.58
N GLU A 523 25.01 -1.14 -3.12
CA GLU A 523 24.07 -2.13 -2.58
C GLU A 523 23.15 -1.55 -1.50
N LYS A 524 23.70 -0.75 -0.57
CA LYS A 524 22.93 -0.15 0.52
C LYS A 524 21.79 0.76 0.07
N PHE A 525 21.88 1.41 -1.10
CA PHE A 525 20.82 2.30 -1.60
C PHE A 525 19.76 1.58 -2.46
N LYS A 526 19.99 0.32 -2.79
CA LYS A 526 18.99 -0.55 -3.44
C LYS A 526 18.43 -1.63 -2.51
N SER A 527 18.91 -1.69 -1.25
CA SER A 527 18.43 -2.61 -0.23
C SER A 527 17.11 -2.13 0.40
N ALA A 528 16.11 -3.00 0.42
CA ALA A 528 14.88 -2.79 1.16
C ALA A 528 15.10 -2.77 2.68
N GLU A 529 16.11 -3.52 3.15
CA GLU A 529 16.47 -3.64 4.56
C GLU A 529 16.98 -2.31 5.13
N THR A 530 17.82 -1.60 4.37
CA THR A 530 18.29 -0.25 4.75
C THR A 530 17.10 0.70 4.90
N THR A 531 16.13 0.63 3.99
CA THR A 531 14.93 1.46 4.08
C THR A 531 14.06 1.10 5.29
N ALA A 532 13.89 -0.19 5.57
CA ALA A 532 13.15 -0.65 6.74
C ALA A 532 13.79 -0.16 8.05
N LYS A 533 15.13 -0.25 8.16
CA LYS A 533 15.89 0.26 9.31
C LYS A 533 15.65 1.77 9.51
N TRP A 534 15.70 2.56 8.45
CA TRP A 534 15.42 3.99 8.55
C TRP A 534 13.99 4.31 8.99
N GLU A 535 12.99 3.54 8.54
CA GLU A 535 11.60 3.74 9.00
C GLU A 535 11.45 3.40 10.50
N MET A 536 12.20 2.40 11.01
CA MET A 536 12.25 2.12 12.45
C MET A 536 12.85 3.30 13.22
N GLU A 537 13.99 3.82 12.78
CA GLU A 537 14.64 4.98 13.41
C GLU A 537 13.75 6.23 13.36
N LEU A 538 13.01 6.45 12.26
CA LEU A 538 12.02 7.53 12.15
C LEU A 538 10.82 7.33 13.09
N SER A 539 10.41 6.09 13.34
CA SER A 539 9.38 5.77 14.35
C SER A 539 9.89 6.04 15.77
N ASP A 540 11.15 5.74 16.04
CA ASP A 540 11.78 6.05 17.33
C ASP A 540 11.90 7.57 17.56
N ILE A 541 12.17 8.36 16.52
CA ILE A 541 12.10 9.83 16.59
C ILE A 541 10.67 10.29 16.90
N ALA A 542 9.67 9.73 16.24
CA ALA A 542 8.26 10.10 16.45
C ALA A 542 7.78 9.79 17.88
N SER A 543 8.34 8.73 18.50
CA SER A 543 8.07 8.35 19.90
C SER A 543 8.99 9.02 20.92
N GLY A 544 9.93 9.88 20.48
CA GLY A 544 10.88 10.59 21.35
C GLY A 544 12.04 9.72 21.89
N LYS A 545 12.26 8.53 21.37
CA LYS A 545 13.32 7.61 21.77
C LYS A 545 14.67 7.90 21.10
N GLU A 546 14.66 8.54 19.95
CA GLU A 546 15.83 8.88 19.14
C GLU A 546 15.82 10.37 18.80
N SER A 547 16.98 10.98 18.57
CA SER A 547 17.08 12.37 18.11
C SER A 547 17.20 12.45 16.58
N LYS A 548 16.53 13.44 16.01
CA LYS A 548 16.61 13.77 14.58
C LYS A 548 18.07 14.00 14.15
N GLU A 549 18.83 14.69 14.95
CA GLU A 549 20.22 15.07 14.66
C GLU A 549 21.16 13.86 14.64
N ALA A 550 20.96 12.87 15.51
CA ALA A 550 21.76 11.64 15.52
C ALA A 550 21.47 10.81 14.26
N PHE A 551 20.20 10.68 13.90
CA PHE A 551 19.79 10.01 12.67
C PHE A 551 20.39 10.64 11.41
N LEU A 552 20.30 11.97 11.27
CA LEU A 552 20.82 12.69 10.10
C LEU A 552 22.35 12.60 9.99
N ARG A 553 23.10 12.70 11.10
CA ARG A 553 24.55 12.52 11.09
C ARG A 553 24.99 11.16 10.58
N ARG A 554 24.24 10.08 10.88
CA ARG A 554 24.56 8.75 10.33
C ARG A 554 24.42 8.74 8.81
N ILE A 555 23.36 9.35 8.28
CA ILE A 555 23.12 9.44 6.83
C ILE A 555 24.19 10.29 6.13
N GLU A 556 24.55 11.44 6.71
CA GLU A 556 25.61 12.29 6.17
C GLU A 556 26.94 11.53 6.09
N LYS A 557 27.31 10.80 7.15
CA LYS A 557 28.51 9.96 7.18
C LYS A 557 28.50 8.88 6.10
N GLU A 558 27.36 8.25 5.88
CA GLU A 558 27.22 7.24 4.82
C GLU A 558 27.37 7.82 3.42
N ILE A 559 26.78 8.98 3.17
CA ILE A 559 26.90 9.69 1.90
C ILE A 559 28.33 10.14 1.68
N GLN A 560 28.97 10.71 2.68
CA GLN A 560 30.36 11.16 2.62
C GLN A 560 31.29 10.01 2.26
N SER A 561 31.19 8.89 2.98
CA SER A 561 31.99 7.69 2.71
C SER A 561 31.85 7.19 1.27
N LEU A 562 30.62 7.21 0.73
CA LEU A 562 30.40 6.79 -0.66
C LEU A 562 31.01 7.76 -1.66
N VAL A 563 30.85 9.06 -1.48
CA VAL A 563 31.44 10.08 -2.37
C VAL A 563 32.96 9.99 -2.36
N GLU A 564 33.59 9.83 -1.18
CA GLU A 564 35.04 9.66 -1.05
C GLU A 564 35.53 8.38 -1.74
N GLN A 565 34.81 7.26 -1.61
CA GLN A 565 35.15 6.01 -2.31
C GLN A 565 35.25 6.21 -3.82
N TYR A 566 34.26 6.86 -4.44
CA TYR A 566 34.29 7.11 -5.88
C TYR A 566 35.29 8.18 -6.29
N ARG A 567 35.55 9.18 -5.46
CA ARG A 567 36.55 10.22 -5.73
C ARG A 567 37.98 9.65 -5.77
N ASN A 568 38.28 8.67 -4.91
CA ASN A 568 39.56 7.99 -4.85
C ASN A 568 39.75 6.92 -5.97
N SER A 569 38.68 6.60 -6.70
CA SER A 569 38.70 5.59 -7.77
C SER A 569 38.82 6.21 -9.19
N ILE A 570 38.75 7.54 -9.29
CA ILE A 570 38.96 8.33 -10.50
C ILE A 570 40.39 8.87 -10.50
#